data_ebff4002e4f18d32f8820b0e044cd64b
#
_entry.id   ebff4002e4f18d32f8820b0e044cd64b
#
_cell.length_a   1.000
_cell.length_b   1.000
_cell.length_c   1.000
_cell.angle_alpha   90.00
_cell.angle_beta   90.00
_cell.angle_gamma   90.00
#
_symmetry.space_group_name_H-M   'P 1'
#
loop_
_entity.id
_entity.type
_entity.pdbx_description
1 polymer ?
#
loop_
_entity_poly.entity_id
_entity_poly.type
_entity_poly.pdbx_seq_one_letter_code
_entity_poly.pdbx_strand_id
1 'polypeptide(L)'
;MHDNQERLNEPQLLATRHTEGPILILAGAGTGKTKVLTHRIAHIIEQNLAQPYEVLAVTFTNKAAKEMQDRITNIIPNDGLNIGTFHSIAARILRAHISFLGKDLTSNFTIINQDDQIRLVKNIALELNIDVKQYPAKMIHIIISKWKDQGLPPDKIGESDFIAPAHKLAKLVYFEYQKQMHASNAVDFGDLLLYCNQLLINNADILEYYQNKFKYILVDEYQDTNAVQYVWVRMLASKHKNICCVGDDDQSIYSWRGAEVKNILRFEQDFPSAVVVKLEQNYRSTPYILSAASQIISHNKHRHSKKLWTDQKDGEKIKIISCWNDKEEARLVTTEIAKFINNSKYTTN
;
A
#
# COMPACT_ATOMS: atom_id res chain seq x y z
N MET A 1 -18.64 13.43 -28.87
CA MET A 1 -18.62 11.96 -28.85
C MET A 1 -17.17 11.54 -28.90
N HIS A 2 -16.57 11.25 -27.75
CA HIS A 2 -15.15 10.88 -27.63
C HIS A 2 -15.00 9.38 -27.80
N ASP A 3 -14.65 8.95 -29.01
CA ASP A 3 -14.38 7.56 -29.37
C ASP A 3 -12.89 7.19 -29.11
N ASN A 4 -12.36 7.64 -27.99
CA ASN A 4 -11.02 7.32 -27.52
C ASN A 4 -11.06 6.54 -26.19
N GLN A 5 -12.08 5.67 -26.01
CA GLN A 5 -12.04 4.65 -24.98
C GLN A 5 -10.94 3.67 -25.39
N GLU A 6 -9.77 3.81 -24.78
CA GLU A 6 -8.79 2.73 -24.77
C GLU A 6 -9.52 1.41 -24.45
N ARG A 7 -9.69 0.54 -25.43
CA ARG A 7 -10.50 -0.67 -25.31
C ARG A 7 -9.95 -1.52 -24.15
N LEU A 8 -10.82 -1.82 -23.18
CA LEU A 8 -10.54 -2.81 -22.16
C LEU A 8 -10.67 -4.21 -22.81
N ASN A 9 -9.77 -5.12 -22.46
CA ASN A 9 -9.96 -6.53 -22.81
C ASN A 9 -11.06 -7.16 -21.94
N GLU A 10 -11.48 -8.39 -22.27
CA GLU A 10 -12.60 -9.05 -21.60
C GLU A 10 -12.41 -9.18 -20.07
N PRO A 11 -11.26 -9.67 -19.52
CA PRO A 11 -11.03 -9.68 -18.07
C PRO A 11 -11.04 -8.29 -17.43
N GLN A 12 -10.47 -7.28 -18.10
CA GLN A 12 -10.49 -5.90 -17.62
C GLN A 12 -11.91 -5.35 -17.58
N LEU A 13 -12.72 -5.64 -18.60
CA LEU A 13 -14.12 -5.24 -18.69
C LEU A 13 -14.96 -5.91 -17.58
N LEU A 14 -14.76 -7.20 -17.35
CA LEU A 14 -15.40 -7.94 -16.27
C LEU A 14 -15.05 -7.28 -14.91
N ALA A 15 -13.77 -7.05 -14.66
CA ALA A 15 -13.31 -6.41 -13.43
C ALA A 15 -13.85 -4.98 -13.24
N THR A 16 -14.07 -4.25 -14.33
CA THR A 16 -14.68 -2.91 -14.31
C THR A 16 -16.16 -2.96 -13.98
N ARG A 17 -16.92 -3.89 -14.55
CA ARG A 17 -18.38 -3.96 -14.48
C ARG A 17 -18.93 -4.72 -13.26
N HIS A 18 -18.14 -5.61 -12.67
CA HIS A 18 -18.57 -6.35 -11.46
C HIS A 18 -18.50 -5.41 -10.25
N THR A 19 -19.53 -4.59 -10.02
CA THR A 19 -19.53 -3.51 -9.01
C THR A 19 -19.87 -3.99 -7.62
N GLU A 20 -20.80 -4.94 -7.47
CA GLU A 20 -21.30 -5.37 -6.17
C GLU A 20 -20.51 -6.54 -5.58
N GLY A 21 -20.27 -6.46 -4.27
CA GLY A 21 -19.52 -7.49 -3.53
C GLY A 21 -18.01 -7.40 -3.66
N PRO A 22 -17.28 -8.31 -2.98
CA PRO A 22 -15.83 -8.30 -2.96
C PRO A 22 -15.25 -8.86 -4.25
N ILE A 23 -14.21 -8.20 -4.75
CA ILE A 23 -13.47 -8.63 -5.94
C ILE A 23 -11.96 -8.52 -5.70
N LEU A 24 -11.23 -9.57 -6.05
CA LEU A 24 -9.79 -9.60 -6.10
C LEU A 24 -9.32 -9.61 -7.56
N ILE A 25 -8.51 -8.64 -7.93
CA ILE A 25 -7.92 -8.54 -9.27
C ILE A 25 -6.44 -8.90 -9.17
N LEU A 26 -6.09 -10.10 -9.62
CA LEU A 26 -4.72 -10.58 -9.68
C LEU A 26 -4.10 -10.13 -11.00
N ALA A 27 -3.24 -9.13 -10.95
CA ALA A 27 -2.79 -8.43 -12.14
C ALA A 27 -1.26 -8.29 -12.17
N GLY A 28 -0.62 -9.01 -13.06
CA GLY A 28 0.83 -8.92 -13.24
C GLY A 28 1.32 -7.54 -13.67
N ALA A 29 2.64 -7.36 -13.70
CA ALA A 29 3.24 -6.13 -14.22
C ALA A 29 2.79 -5.86 -15.65
N GLY A 30 2.43 -4.61 -15.98
CA GLY A 30 2.08 -4.21 -17.35
C GLY A 30 0.74 -4.72 -17.86
N THR A 31 -0.15 -5.27 -17.03
CA THR A 31 -1.48 -5.77 -17.41
C THR A 31 -2.61 -4.75 -17.28
N GLY A 32 -2.30 -3.52 -16.87
CA GLY A 32 -3.27 -2.43 -16.76
C GLY A 32 -4.01 -2.35 -15.42
N LYS A 33 -3.39 -2.74 -14.29
CA LYS A 33 -3.94 -2.59 -12.92
C LYS A 33 -4.63 -1.24 -12.70
N THR A 34 -3.87 -0.16 -12.81
CA THR A 34 -4.37 1.21 -12.57
C THR A 34 -5.46 1.60 -13.57
N LYS A 35 -5.36 1.14 -14.83
CA LYS A 35 -6.38 1.37 -15.86
C LYS A 35 -7.72 0.77 -15.42
N VAL A 36 -7.73 -0.48 -14.98
CA VAL A 36 -8.96 -1.14 -14.52
C VAL A 36 -9.54 -0.42 -13.30
N LEU A 37 -8.72 -0.04 -12.30
CA LEU A 37 -9.19 0.69 -11.13
C LEU A 37 -9.83 2.03 -11.50
N THR A 38 -9.21 2.81 -12.38
CA THR A 38 -9.73 4.12 -12.80
C THR A 38 -11.04 3.99 -13.59
N HIS A 39 -11.12 3.01 -14.52
CA HIS A 39 -12.36 2.74 -15.27
C HIS A 39 -13.47 2.18 -14.38
N ARG A 40 -13.14 1.38 -13.36
CA ARG A 40 -14.12 0.90 -12.39
C ARG A 40 -14.72 2.04 -11.56
N ILE A 41 -13.89 2.97 -11.08
CA ILE A 41 -14.37 4.16 -10.36
C ILE A 41 -15.28 4.99 -11.27
N ALA A 42 -14.85 5.26 -12.50
CA ALA A 42 -15.66 5.97 -13.47
C ALA A 42 -17.01 5.27 -13.72
N HIS A 43 -16.99 3.96 -13.93
CA HIS A 43 -18.19 3.17 -14.16
C HIS A 43 -19.18 3.22 -12.98
N ILE A 44 -18.69 3.10 -11.73
CA ILE A 44 -19.53 3.21 -10.52
C ILE A 44 -20.25 4.56 -10.49
N ILE A 45 -19.56 5.64 -10.82
CA ILE A 45 -20.13 7.01 -10.78
C ILE A 45 -21.06 7.24 -11.96
N GLU A 46 -20.68 6.86 -13.18
CA GLU A 46 -21.51 7.01 -14.39
C GLU A 46 -22.83 6.21 -14.32
N GLN A 47 -22.80 5.05 -13.67
CA GLN A 47 -24.00 4.24 -13.44
C GLN A 47 -24.83 4.74 -12.23
N ASN A 48 -24.43 5.84 -11.58
CA ASN A 48 -25.07 6.39 -10.39
C ASN A 48 -25.20 5.40 -9.21
N LEU A 49 -24.27 4.44 -9.11
CA LEU A 49 -24.24 3.47 -8.00
C LEU A 49 -23.74 4.11 -6.70
N ALA A 50 -22.89 5.12 -6.82
CA ALA A 50 -22.41 5.95 -5.73
C ALA A 50 -22.09 7.36 -6.17
N GLN A 51 -22.16 8.30 -5.24
CA GLN A 51 -21.62 9.64 -5.44
C GLN A 51 -20.07 9.62 -5.28
N PRO A 52 -19.33 10.55 -5.88
CA PRO A 52 -17.86 10.59 -5.76
C PRO A 52 -17.36 10.51 -4.31
N TYR A 53 -17.99 11.21 -3.37
CA TYR A 53 -17.61 11.22 -1.96
C TYR A 53 -17.89 9.90 -1.21
N GLU A 54 -18.64 8.98 -1.81
CA GLU A 54 -18.94 7.65 -1.29
C GLU A 54 -17.93 6.57 -1.77
N VAL A 55 -16.99 6.96 -2.63
CA VAL A 55 -15.93 6.08 -3.14
C VAL A 55 -14.62 6.42 -2.44
N LEU A 56 -13.98 5.39 -1.87
CA LEU A 56 -12.65 5.45 -1.27
C LEU A 56 -11.67 4.65 -2.13
N ALA A 57 -10.60 5.29 -2.60
CA ALA A 57 -9.51 4.63 -3.29
C ALA A 57 -8.19 4.87 -2.55
N VAL A 58 -7.53 3.80 -2.13
CA VAL A 58 -6.26 3.87 -1.40
C VAL A 58 -5.13 3.23 -2.18
N THR A 59 -3.98 3.90 -2.13
CA THR A 59 -2.73 3.47 -2.78
C THR A 59 -1.59 3.47 -1.78
N PHE A 60 -0.44 2.91 -2.17
CA PHE A 60 0.73 2.85 -1.31
C PHE A 60 1.53 4.17 -1.25
N THR A 61 1.54 4.96 -2.34
CA THR A 61 2.34 6.19 -2.43
C THR A 61 1.51 7.41 -2.86
N ASN A 62 1.92 8.60 -2.41
CA ASN A 62 1.29 9.85 -2.84
C ASN A 62 1.39 10.06 -4.37
N LYS A 63 2.48 9.58 -4.99
CA LYS A 63 2.63 9.64 -6.46
C LYS A 63 1.56 8.80 -7.15
N ALA A 64 1.34 7.56 -6.69
CA ALA A 64 0.31 6.69 -7.25
C ALA A 64 -1.10 7.24 -7.02
N ALA A 65 -1.37 7.83 -5.85
CA ALA A 65 -2.64 8.49 -5.57
C ALA A 65 -2.91 9.67 -6.52
N LYS A 66 -1.90 10.51 -6.74
CA LYS A 66 -1.99 11.63 -7.69
C LYS A 66 -2.18 11.14 -9.13
N GLU A 67 -1.41 10.16 -9.57
CA GLU A 67 -1.55 9.57 -10.90
C GLU A 67 -2.94 8.96 -11.12
N MET A 68 -3.48 8.28 -10.13
CA MET A 68 -4.85 7.75 -10.18
C MET A 68 -5.87 8.87 -10.29
N GLN A 69 -5.73 9.94 -9.49
CA GLN A 69 -6.60 11.10 -9.53
C GLN A 69 -6.56 11.78 -10.90
N ASP A 70 -5.37 12.05 -11.45
CA ASP A 70 -5.18 12.68 -12.75
C ASP A 70 -5.84 11.87 -13.88
N ARG A 71 -5.70 10.53 -13.85
CA ARG A 71 -6.32 9.62 -14.80
C ARG A 71 -7.85 9.63 -14.72
N ILE A 72 -8.41 9.64 -13.51
CA ILE A 72 -9.87 9.69 -13.33
C ILE A 72 -10.43 11.03 -13.80
N THR A 73 -9.74 12.15 -13.53
CA THR A 73 -10.15 13.49 -13.99
C THR A 73 -10.27 13.57 -15.51
N ASN A 74 -9.46 12.81 -16.24
CA ASN A 74 -9.53 12.73 -17.70
C ASN A 74 -10.74 11.90 -18.22
N ILE A 75 -11.39 11.13 -17.36
CA ILE A 75 -12.54 10.27 -17.73
C ILE A 75 -13.84 10.90 -17.28
N ILE A 76 -13.91 11.33 -16.01
CA ILE A 76 -15.12 11.91 -15.38
C ILE A 76 -14.76 13.10 -14.48
N PRO A 77 -15.70 14.02 -14.22
CA PRO A 77 -15.57 14.97 -13.11
C PRO A 77 -15.43 14.20 -11.78
N ASN A 78 -14.40 14.51 -11.00
CA ASN A 78 -14.04 13.72 -9.81
C ASN A 78 -14.10 14.51 -8.50
N ASP A 79 -14.83 15.63 -8.48
CA ASP A 79 -14.98 16.46 -7.29
C ASP A 79 -15.59 15.64 -6.13
N GLY A 80 -14.82 15.58 -5.05
CA GLY A 80 -15.25 14.87 -3.84
C GLY A 80 -14.78 13.41 -3.69
N LEU A 81 -14.10 12.81 -4.68
CA LEU A 81 -13.50 11.48 -4.54
C LEU A 81 -12.50 11.42 -3.38
N ASN A 82 -12.57 10.35 -2.59
CA ASN A 82 -11.61 10.12 -1.52
C ASN A 82 -10.45 9.25 -2.03
N ILE A 83 -9.48 9.89 -2.68
CA ILE A 83 -8.26 9.24 -3.17
C ILE A 83 -7.09 9.66 -2.28
N GLY A 84 -6.23 8.71 -1.88
CA GLY A 84 -5.06 9.00 -1.08
C GLY A 84 -4.28 7.76 -0.68
N THR A 85 -3.24 7.96 0.14
CA THR A 85 -2.55 6.84 0.79
C THR A 85 -3.32 6.43 2.05
N PHE A 86 -3.11 5.19 2.53
CA PHE A 86 -3.65 4.73 3.81
C PHE A 86 -3.44 5.76 4.92
N HIS A 87 -2.21 6.26 5.06
CA HIS A 87 -1.84 7.23 6.09
C HIS A 87 -2.54 8.58 5.90
N SER A 88 -2.69 9.07 4.68
CA SER A 88 -3.36 10.36 4.45
C SER A 88 -4.86 10.32 4.75
N ILE A 89 -5.51 9.19 4.45
CA ILE A 89 -6.92 8.99 4.80
C ILE A 89 -7.07 8.83 6.32
N ALA A 90 -6.23 7.99 6.95
CA ALA A 90 -6.24 7.81 8.41
C ALA A 90 -6.00 9.13 9.15
N ALA A 91 -5.06 9.96 8.68
CA ALA A 91 -4.81 11.29 9.24
C ALA A 91 -6.04 12.20 9.14
N ARG A 92 -6.80 12.17 8.03
CA ARG A 92 -8.04 12.95 7.90
C ARG A 92 -9.11 12.48 8.88
N ILE A 93 -9.27 11.17 9.05
CA ILE A 93 -10.21 10.58 10.04
C ILE A 93 -9.81 10.98 11.45
N LEU A 94 -8.53 10.85 11.79
CA LEU A 94 -8.02 11.24 13.12
C LEU A 94 -8.21 12.72 13.39
N ARG A 95 -7.90 13.61 12.44
CA ARG A 95 -8.11 15.06 12.66
C ARG A 95 -9.55 15.41 12.98
N ALA A 96 -10.51 14.66 12.42
CA ALA A 96 -11.92 14.87 12.71
C ALA A 96 -12.36 14.31 14.08
N HIS A 97 -11.72 13.26 14.59
CA HIS A 97 -12.27 12.47 15.70
C HIS A 97 -11.24 12.10 16.79
N ILE A 98 -10.02 12.63 16.77
CA ILE A 98 -8.93 12.18 17.67
C ILE A 98 -9.24 12.38 19.16
N SER A 99 -10.07 13.35 19.51
CA SER A 99 -10.51 13.60 20.88
C SER A 99 -11.24 12.41 21.53
N PHE A 100 -11.86 11.54 20.71
CA PHE A 100 -12.53 10.32 21.18
C PHE A 100 -11.55 9.21 21.60
N LEU A 101 -10.25 9.37 21.35
CA LEU A 101 -9.23 8.42 21.83
C LEU A 101 -8.89 8.58 23.31
N GLY A 102 -9.23 9.70 23.96
CA GLY A 102 -8.91 9.96 25.36
C GLY A 102 -7.41 10.01 25.66
N LYS A 103 -6.59 10.48 24.71
CA LYS A 103 -5.11 10.47 24.79
C LYS A 103 -4.49 11.88 24.89
N ASP A 104 -5.23 12.89 25.29
CA ASP A 104 -4.81 14.30 25.33
C ASP A 104 -4.30 14.85 23.98
N LEU A 105 -4.65 14.16 22.88
CA LEU A 105 -4.35 14.57 21.52
C LEU A 105 -5.47 15.45 20.95
N THR A 106 -5.09 16.48 20.22
CA THR A 106 -6.03 17.42 19.60
C THR A 106 -5.96 17.34 18.06
N SER A 107 -6.95 17.88 17.35
CA SER A 107 -7.04 17.82 15.89
C SER A 107 -5.85 18.44 15.14
N ASN A 108 -5.11 19.35 15.78
CA ASN A 108 -3.94 20.01 15.20
C ASN A 108 -2.61 19.32 15.58
N PHE A 109 -2.65 18.01 15.88
CA PHE A 109 -1.45 17.24 16.18
C PHE A 109 -0.39 17.37 15.07
N THR A 110 0.88 17.34 15.48
CA THR A 110 2.03 17.32 14.56
C THR A 110 2.39 15.90 14.18
N ILE A 111 2.77 15.67 12.92
CA ILE A 111 3.30 14.37 12.45
C ILE A 111 4.81 14.51 12.39
N ILE A 112 5.54 13.77 13.24
CA ILE A 112 7.00 13.84 13.28
C ILE A 112 7.65 12.88 12.27
N ASN A 113 8.79 13.31 11.72
CA ASN A 113 9.58 12.53 10.80
C ASN A 113 10.44 11.45 11.51
N GLN A 114 11.05 10.56 10.75
CA GLN A 114 11.82 9.44 11.29
C GLN A 114 13.06 9.88 12.06
N ASP A 115 13.73 10.95 11.65
CA ASP A 115 14.95 11.41 12.33
C ASP A 115 14.61 11.95 13.73
N ASP A 116 13.51 12.68 13.85
CA ASP A 116 13.01 13.17 15.13
C ASP A 116 12.55 12.01 16.04
N GLN A 117 11.90 10.98 15.47
CA GLN A 117 11.55 9.76 16.20
C GLN A 117 12.79 9.08 16.78
N ILE A 118 13.82 8.84 15.97
CA ILE A 118 15.08 8.19 16.40
C ILE A 118 15.78 9.04 17.47
N ARG A 119 15.75 10.38 17.33
CA ARG A 119 16.31 11.29 18.34
C ARG A 119 15.57 11.18 19.66
N LEU A 120 14.24 11.16 19.63
CA LEU A 120 13.41 10.99 20.82
C LEU A 120 13.66 9.63 21.47
N VAL A 121 13.68 8.55 20.73
CA VAL A 121 14.01 7.19 21.19
C VAL A 121 15.39 7.17 21.87
N LYS A 122 16.40 7.87 21.30
CA LYS A 122 17.73 7.95 21.89
C LYS A 122 17.72 8.66 23.24
N ASN A 123 17.02 9.77 23.35
CA ASN A 123 16.94 10.53 24.62
C ASN A 123 16.26 9.68 25.71
N ILE A 124 15.14 9.04 25.38
CA ILE A 124 14.43 8.15 26.30
C ILE A 124 15.31 6.95 26.72
N ALA A 125 16.05 6.36 25.79
CA ALA A 125 16.96 5.25 26.12
C ALA A 125 18.04 5.70 27.13
N LEU A 126 18.60 6.91 26.98
CA LEU A 126 19.55 7.48 27.91
C LEU A 126 18.93 7.77 29.28
N GLU A 127 17.72 8.33 29.34
CA GLU A 127 16.95 8.58 30.58
C GLU A 127 16.67 7.28 31.35
N LEU A 128 16.42 6.17 30.60
CA LEU A 128 16.21 4.84 31.16
C LEU A 128 17.51 4.07 31.45
N ASN A 129 18.69 4.72 31.33
CA ASN A 129 20.00 4.12 31.53
C ASN A 129 20.27 2.89 30.64
N ILE A 130 19.71 2.88 29.41
CA ILE A 130 19.96 1.85 28.41
C ILE A 130 21.29 2.14 27.70
N ASP A 131 22.18 1.16 27.59
CA ASP A 131 23.42 1.29 26.84
C ASP A 131 23.13 1.42 25.33
N VAL A 132 23.17 2.64 24.80
CA VAL A 132 22.91 2.94 23.38
C VAL A 132 24.02 2.47 22.45
N LYS A 133 25.18 2.05 22.97
CA LYS A 133 26.22 1.40 22.15
C LYS A 133 25.86 -0.06 21.90
N GLN A 134 25.33 -0.76 22.91
CA GLN A 134 24.86 -2.13 22.80
C GLN A 134 23.48 -2.20 22.11
N TYR A 135 22.58 -1.26 22.41
CA TYR A 135 21.22 -1.18 21.88
C TYR A 135 20.98 0.16 21.16
N PRO A 136 21.44 0.30 19.92
CA PRO A 136 21.31 1.57 19.19
C PRO A 136 19.86 2.03 19.04
N ALA A 137 19.63 3.32 19.18
CA ALA A 137 18.29 3.91 19.10
C ALA A 137 17.55 3.53 17.78
N LYS A 138 18.27 3.44 16.67
CA LYS A 138 17.70 3.00 15.40
C LYS A 138 17.15 1.57 15.46
N MET A 139 17.81 0.66 16.18
CA MET A 139 17.33 -0.71 16.38
C MET A 139 16.06 -0.72 17.22
N ILE A 140 16.03 0.01 18.31
CA ILE A 140 14.85 0.15 19.19
C ILE A 140 13.68 0.73 18.39
N HIS A 141 13.92 1.78 17.62
CA HIS A 141 12.92 2.40 16.75
C HIS A 141 12.34 1.41 15.73
N ILE A 142 13.18 0.58 15.09
CA ILE A 142 12.72 -0.46 14.15
C ILE A 142 11.78 -1.48 14.84
N ILE A 143 12.09 -1.88 16.08
CA ILE A 143 11.24 -2.79 16.84
C ILE A 143 9.88 -2.14 17.13
N ILE A 144 9.87 -0.89 17.61
CA ILE A 144 8.65 -0.13 17.87
C ILE A 144 7.82 0.03 16.60
N SER A 145 8.45 0.40 15.48
CA SER A 145 7.76 0.55 14.19
C SER A 145 7.09 -0.76 13.74
N LYS A 146 7.78 -1.90 13.89
CA LYS A 146 7.20 -3.21 13.57
C LYS A 146 5.97 -3.53 14.43
N TRP A 147 6.00 -3.23 15.72
CA TRP A 147 4.83 -3.43 16.58
C TRP A 147 3.65 -2.54 16.16
N LYS A 148 3.91 -1.28 15.78
CA LYS A 148 2.87 -0.40 15.23
C LYS A 148 2.28 -0.94 13.93
N ASP A 149 3.12 -1.46 13.02
CA ASP A 149 2.69 -2.09 11.76
C ASP A 149 1.85 -3.36 11.98
N GLN A 150 2.05 -4.03 13.12
CA GLN A 150 1.26 -5.18 13.57
C GLN A 150 -0.01 -4.78 14.35
N GLY A 151 -0.22 -3.48 14.59
CA GLY A 151 -1.35 -2.98 15.36
C GLY A 151 -1.20 -3.14 16.88
N LEU A 152 0.04 -3.30 17.37
CA LEU A 152 0.34 -3.52 18.80
C LEU A 152 0.74 -2.22 19.49
N PRO A 153 -0.14 -1.61 20.29
CA PRO A 153 0.25 -0.54 21.21
C PRO A 153 1.07 -1.12 22.38
N PRO A 154 1.80 -0.28 23.14
CA PRO A 154 2.76 -0.76 24.14
C PRO A 154 2.14 -1.64 25.24
N ASP A 155 0.88 -1.40 25.60
CA ASP A 155 0.10 -2.17 26.60
C ASP A 155 -0.32 -3.56 26.10
N LYS A 156 -0.38 -3.80 24.80
CA LYS A 156 -0.75 -5.09 24.18
C LYS A 156 0.43 -5.99 23.89
N ILE A 157 1.67 -5.50 24.03
CA ILE A 157 2.88 -6.30 23.81
C ILE A 157 3.09 -7.27 24.99
N GLY A 158 3.06 -8.57 24.71
CA GLY A 158 3.28 -9.65 25.67
C GLY A 158 4.67 -10.27 25.59
N GLU A 159 4.93 -11.26 26.44
CA GLU A 159 6.22 -12.00 26.43
C GLU A 159 6.43 -12.79 25.13
N SER A 160 5.37 -13.23 24.49
CA SER A 160 5.40 -13.91 23.19
C SER A 160 5.96 -13.05 22.06
N ASP A 161 5.92 -11.72 22.22
CA ASP A 161 6.44 -10.76 21.23
C ASP A 161 7.94 -10.48 21.42
N PHE A 162 8.56 -11.08 22.44
CA PHE A 162 9.98 -10.89 22.74
C PHE A 162 10.83 -11.95 22.05
N ILE A 163 11.37 -11.63 20.88
CA ILE A 163 12.26 -12.51 20.10
C ILE A 163 13.72 -12.42 20.63
N ALA A 164 14.11 -11.28 21.20
CA ALA A 164 15.46 -11.01 21.69
C ALA A 164 15.43 -10.07 22.91
N PRO A 165 16.49 -10.00 23.73
CA PRO A 165 16.56 -9.10 24.90
C PRO A 165 16.22 -7.64 24.59
N ALA A 166 16.60 -7.17 23.40
CA ALA A 166 16.29 -5.81 22.93
C ALA A 166 14.78 -5.49 22.92
N HIS A 167 13.90 -6.48 22.77
CA HIS A 167 12.44 -6.26 22.74
C HIS A 167 11.91 -5.83 24.11
N LYS A 168 12.44 -6.38 25.22
CA LYS A 168 12.07 -5.93 26.58
C LYS A 168 12.40 -4.46 26.78
N LEU A 169 13.59 -4.04 26.35
CA LEU A 169 14.03 -2.64 26.44
C LEU A 169 13.21 -1.75 25.49
N ALA A 170 12.95 -2.21 24.28
CA ALA A 170 12.13 -1.49 23.32
C ALA A 170 10.69 -1.29 23.83
N LYS A 171 10.10 -2.23 24.56
CA LYS A 171 8.79 -2.06 25.19
C LYS A 171 8.80 -0.94 26.23
N LEU A 172 9.83 -0.88 27.11
CA LEU A 172 9.96 0.20 28.10
C LEU A 172 10.10 1.58 27.41
N VAL A 173 10.97 1.64 26.38
CA VAL A 173 11.14 2.86 25.58
C VAL A 173 9.84 3.23 24.87
N TYR A 174 9.08 2.27 24.35
CA TYR A 174 7.84 2.53 23.65
C TYR A 174 6.77 3.15 24.53
N PHE A 175 6.64 2.71 25.80
CA PHE A 175 5.73 3.33 26.75
C PHE A 175 6.07 4.82 26.99
N GLU A 176 7.32 5.12 27.24
CA GLU A 176 7.76 6.49 27.50
C GLU A 176 7.71 7.34 26.22
N TYR A 177 8.03 6.75 25.08
CA TYR A 177 7.91 7.37 23.76
C TYR A 177 6.47 7.85 23.50
N GLN A 178 5.48 6.99 23.69
CA GLN A 178 4.07 7.38 23.47
C GLN A 178 3.62 8.47 24.45
N LYS A 179 4.04 8.40 25.71
CA LYS A 179 3.74 9.42 26.72
C LYS A 179 4.30 10.79 26.32
N GLN A 180 5.57 10.87 25.89
CA GLN A 180 6.19 12.12 25.45
C GLN A 180 5.56 12.63 24.14
N MET A 181 5.21 11.73 23.21
CA MET A 181 4.48 12.07 21.98
C MET A 181 3.12 12.71 22.30
N HIS A 182 2.33 12.12 23.19
CA HIS A 182 1.03 12.68 23.60
C HIS A 182 1.19 14.04 24.28
N ALA A 183 2.13 14.18 25.22
CA ALA A 183 2.40 15.45 25.90
C ALA A 183 2.80 16.58 24.93
N SER A 184 3.39 16.23 23.79
CA SER A 184 3.76 17.17 22.74
C SER A 184 2.69 17.36 21.65
N ASN A 185 1.49 16.78 21.83
CA ASN A 185 0.44 16.72 20.80
C ASN A 185 1.00 16.27 19.44
N ALA A 186 1.77 15.18 19.46
CA ALA A 186 2.45 14.65 18.29
C ALA A 186 2.12 13.17 18.06
N VAL A 187 2.16 12.76 16.80
CA VAL A 187 2.02 11.37 16.33
C VAL A 187 3.11 11.08 15.31
N ASP A 188 3.45 9.82 15.12
CA ASP A 188 4.27 9.39 13.99
C ASP A 188 3.43 8.68 12.92
N PHE A 189 4.07 8.27 11.82
CA PHE A 189 3.36 7.61 10.73
C PHE A 189 2.71 6.29 11.17
N GLY A 190 3.35 5.49 12.02
CA GLY A 190 2.78 4.25 12.56
C GLY A 190 1.55 4.53 13.43
N ASP A 191 1.57 5.62 14.21
CA ASP A 191 0.43 6.03 15.04
C ASP A 191 -0.81 6.35 14.23
N LEU A 192 -0.67 6.90 13.02
CA LEU A 192 -1.82 7.29 12.20
C LEU A 192 -2.78 6.13 11.96
N LEU A 193 -2.28 4.97 11.57
CA LEU A 193 -3.11 3.79 11.33
C LEU A 193 -3.46 3.06 12.62
N LEU A 194 -2.52 2.95 13.55
CA LEU A 194 -2.74 2.34 14.86
C LEU A 194 -3.88 3.04 15.60
N TYR A 195 -3.83 4.37 15.70
CA TYR A 195 -4.86 5.16 16.40
C TYR A 195 -6.17 5.23 15.63
N CYS A 196 -6.10 5.27 14.29
CA CYS A 196 -7.32 5.20 13.48
C CYS A 196 -8.07 3.88 13.71
N ASN A 197 -7.36 2.75 13.77
CA ASN A 197 -7.97 1.46 14.11
C ASN A 197 -8.54 1.45 15.53
N GLN A 198 -7.80 1.95 16.52
CA GLN A 198 -8.28 2.06 17.90
C GLN A 198 -9.53 2.94 17.98
N LEU A 199 -9.55 4.07 17.28
CA LEU A 199 -10.71 4.96 17.20
C LEU A 199 -11.94 4.22 16.68
N LEU A 200 -11.81 3.55 15.54
CA LEU A 200 -12.91 2.84 14.89
C LEU A 200 -13.39 1.63 15.70
N ILE A 201 -12.48 0.89 16.36
CA ILE A 201 -12.83 -0.25 17.21
C ILE A 201 -13.59 0.19 18.46
N ASN A 202 -13.17 1.30 19.08
CA ASN A 202 -13.72 1.75 20.35
C ASN A 202 -14.96 2.64 20.20
N ASN A 203 -15.30 3.11 18.99
CA ASN A 203 -16.39 4.03 18.74
C ASN A 203 -17.27 3.53 17.58
N ALA A 204 -18.28 2.75 17.91
CA ALA A 204 -19.17 2.13 16.93
C ALA A 204 -19.87 3.16 16.01
N ASP A 205 -20.29 4.30 16.56
CA ASP A 205 -20.97 5.37 15.79
C ASP A 205 -20.03 5.99 14.74
N ILE A 206 -18.73 6.17 15.07
CA ILE A 206 -17.73 6.69 14.14
C ILE A 206 -17.45 5.64 13.05
N LEU A 207 -17.31 4.38 13.43
CA LEU A 207 -17.15 3.29 12.47
C LEU A 207 -18.35 3.21 11.51
N GLU A 208 -19.57 3.23 12.05
CA GLU A 208 -20.78 3.18 11.23
C GLU A 208 -20.90 4.38 10.30
N TYR A 209 -20.54 5.58 10.75
CA TYR A 209 -20.49 6.78 9.91
C TYR A 209 -19.58 6.57 8.67
N TYR A 210 -18.36 6.07 8.86
CA TYR A 210 -17.44 5.83 7.74
C TYR A 210 -17.84 4.64 6.88
N GLN A 211 -18.45 3.60 7.44
CA GLN A 211 -19.03 2.50 6.69
C GLN A 211 -20.20 2.94 5.79
N ASN A 212 -21.04 3.84 6.28
CA ASN A 212 -22.12 4.44 5.48
C ASN A 212 -21.58 5.38 4.40
N LYS A 213 -20.52 6.14 4.74
CA LYS A 213 -19.89 7.07 3.82
C LYS A 213 -19.20 6.35 2.67
N PHE A 214 -18.43 5.31 2.94
CA PHE A 214 -17.63 4.62 1.92
C PHE A 214 -18.36 3.37 1.42
N LYS A 215 -19.24 3.56 0.44
CA LYS A 215 -20.01 2.45 -0.17
C LYS A 215 -19.12 1.55 -1.02
N TYR A 216 -18.09 2.11 -1.66
CA TYR A 216 -17.13 1.39 -2.49
C TYR A 216 -15.71 1.69 -2.05
N ILE A 217 -14.94 0.65 -1.82
CA ILE A 217 -13.55 0.74 -1.38
C ILE A 217 -12.65 0.04 -2.39
N LEU A 218 -11.66 0.76 -2.92
CA LEU A 218 -10.68 0.24 -3.86
C LEU A 218 -9.29 0.31 -3.25
N VAL A 219 -8.52 -0.76 -3.34
CA VAL A 219 -7.16 -0.86 -2.79
C VAL A 219 -6.21 -1.28 -3.89
N ASP A 220 -5.22 -0.43 -4.18
CA ASP A 220 -4.14 -0.74 -5.10
C ASP A 220 -2.93 -1.33 -4.35
N GLU A 221 -2.13 -2.15 -5.04
CA GLU A 221 -0.94 -2.84 -4.51
C GLU A 221 -1.23 -3.60 -3.19
N TYR A 222 -2.33 -4.35 -3.17
CA TYR A 222 -2.83 -5.02 -1.95
C TYR A 222 -1.84 -6.00 -1.32
N GLN A 223 -0.90 -6.58 -2.10
CA GLN A 223 0.17 -7.45 -1.63
C GLN A 223 1.17 -6.75 -0.69
N ASP A 224 1.24 -5.42 -0.73
CA ASP A 224 2.16 -4.62 0.08
C ASP A 224 1.53 -4.11 1.38
N THR A 225 0.29 -4.50 1.68
CA THR A 225 -0.39 -4.11 2.91
C THR A 225 0.17 -4.85 4.14
N ASN A 226 0.33 -4.10 5.26
CA ASN A 226 0.66 -4.67 6.56
C ASN A 226 -0.60 -5.02 7.37
N ALA A 227 -0.44 -5.61 8.56
CA ALA A 227 -1.55 -6.05 9.39
C ALA A 227 -2.50 -4.91 9.80
N VAL A 228 -1.96 -3.75 10.16
CA VAL A 228 -2.79 -2.61 10.60
C VAL A 228 -3.61 -2.02 9.44
N GLN A 229 -3.07 -1.98 8.23
CA GLN A 229 -3.77 -1.55 7.02
C GLN A 229 -4.87 -2.54 6.62
N TYR A 230 -4.56 -3.82 6.70
CA TYR A 230 -5.51 -4.89 6.43
C TYR A 230 -6.73 -4.81 7.36
N VAL A 231 -6.51 -4.66 8.68
CA VAL A 231 -7.60 -4.52 9.65
C VAL A 231 -8.46 -3.29 9.36
N TRP A 232 -7.81 -2.16 9.04
CA TRP A 232 -8.48 -0.90 8.71
C TRP A 232 -9.42 -1.04 7.51
N VAL A 233 -8.94 -1.63 6.41
CA VAL A 233 -9.76 -1.84 5.21
C VAL A 233 -10.93 -2.77 5.50
N ARG A 234 -10.70 -3.87 6.23
CA ARG A 234 -11.76 -4.81 6.58
C ARG A 234 -12.87 -4.20 7.42
N MET A 235 -12.52 -3.37 8.40
CA MET A 235 -13.50 -2.67 9.23
C MET A 235 -14.39 -1.75 8.38
N LEU A 236 -13.79 -0.95 7.53
CA LEU A 236 -14.54 -0.02 6.66
C LEU A 236 -15.41 -0.76 5.64
N ALA A 237 -14.91 -1.85 5.07
CA ALA A 237 -15.63 -2.63 4.05
C ALA A 237 -16.75 -3.52 4.61
N SER A 238 -16.83 -3.74 5.93
CA SER A 238 -17.66 -4.81 6.50
C SER A 238 -19.17 -4.62 6.28
N LYS A 239 -19.66 -3.39 6.13
CA LYS A 239 -21.08 -3.08 5.93
C LYS A 239 -21.55 -3.37 4.50
N HIS A 240 -20.96 -2.73 3.51
CA HIS A 240 -21.38 -2.83 2.11
C HIS A 240 -20.70 -4.01 1.38
N LYS A 241 -19.51 -4.43 1.82
CA LYS A 241 -18.70 -5.48 1.21
C LYS A 241 -18.26 -5.21 -0.23
N ASN A 242 -18.50 -4.01 -0.76
CA ASN A 242 -18.09 -3.58 -2.08
C ASN A 242 -16.60 -3.17 -2.05
N ILE A 243 -15.75 -4.17 -1.91
CA ILE A 243 -14.30 -4.00 -1.85
C ILE A 243 -13.64 -4.57 -3.09
N CYS A 244 -12.80 -3.77 -3.73
CA CYS A 244 -11.99 -4.16 -4.87
C CYS A 244 -10.50 -4.06 -4.50
N CYS A 245 -9.84 -5.20 -4.34
CA CYS A 245 -8.40 -5.24 -4.12
C CYS A 245 -7.68 -5.63 -5.40
N VAL A 246 -6.67 -4.85 -5.77
CA VAL A 246 -5.81 -5.13 -6.93
C VAL A 246 -4.40 -5.35 -6.44
N GLY A 247 -3.74 -6.39 -6.95
CA GLY A 247 -2.38 -6.68 -6.55
C GLY A 247 -1.73 -7.79 -7.37
N ASP A 248 -0.47 -8.01 -7.05
CA ASP A 248 0.35 -9.06 -7.60
C ASP A 248 1.23 -9.66 -6.51
N ASP A 249 0.88 -10.84 -6.04
CA ASP A 249 1.66 -11.57 -5.03
C ASP A 249 3.11 -11.85 -5.47
N ASP A 250 3.36 -11.91 -6.78
CA ASP A 250 4.70 -12.04 -7.36
C ASP A 250 5.55 -10.77 -7.28
N GLN A 251 4.93 -9.62 -6.97
CA GLN A 251 5.59 -8.32 -6.81
C GLN A 251 5.74 -7.89 -5.34
N SER A 252 5.44 -8.75 -4.37
CA SER A 252 5.58 -8.44 -2.94
C SER A 252 7.05 -8.36 -2.54
N ILE A 253 7.61 -7.15 -2.47
CA ILE A 253 9.01 -6.88 -2.12
C ILE A 253 9.17 -6.01 -0.87
N TYR A 254 8.08 -5.69 -0.16
CA TYR A 254 8.08 -4.83 1.02
C TYR A 254 7.90 -5.57 2.35
N SER A 255 8.19 -6.88 2.41
CA SER A 255 8.13 -7.67 3.66
C SER A 255 9.01 -7.08 4.77
N TRP A 256 10.14 -6.47 4.43
CA TRP A 256 11.03 -5.77 5.34
C TRP A 256 10.40 -4.49 5.95
N ARG A 257 9.33 -3.97 5.34
CA ARG A 257 8.47 -2.88 5.85
C ARG A 257 7.20 -3.39 6.51
N GLY A 258 7.13 -4.67 6.87
CA GLY A 258 5.96 -5.26 7.51
C GLY A 258 4.82 -5.65 6.55
N ALA A 259 5.02 -5.58 5.23
CA ALA A 259 4.04 -6.08 4.27
C ALA A 259 3.83 -7.59 4.43
N GLU A 260 2.58 -8.02 4.39
CA GLU A 260 2.19 -9.42 4.55
C GLU A 260 1.50 -9.92 3.27
N VAL A 261 2.25 -10.63 2.42
CA VAL A 261 1.68 -11.26 1.22
C VAL A 261 0.50 -12.19 1.53
N LYS A 262 0.43 -12.70 2.78
CA LYS A 262 -0.71 -13.50 3.25
C LYS A 262 -2.04 -12.76 3.12
N ASN A 263 -2.06 -11.44 3.14
CA ASN A 263 -3.29 -10.66 3.03
C ASN A 263 -3.97 -10.87 1.67
N ILE A 264 -3.19 -10.89 0.56
CA ILE A 264 -3.76 -11.16 -0.76
C ILE A 264 -4.08 -12.64 -0.93
N LEU A 265 -3.26 -13.55 -0.37
CA LEU A 265 -3.46 -15.00 -0.50
C LEU A 265 -4.69 -15.51 0.25
N ARG A 266 -5.10 -14.85 1.35
CA ARG A 266 -6.27 -15.24 2.16
C ARG A 266 -7.54 -14.46 1.82
N PHE A 267 -7.53 -13.59 0.79
CA PHE A 267 -8.66 -12.73 0.46
C PHE A 267 -9.97 -13.52 0.26
N GLU A 268 -9.93 -14.66 -0.42
CA GLU A 268 -11.09 -15.53 -0.64
C GLU A 268 -11.59 -16.19 0.66
N GLN A 269 -10.72 -16.40 1.65
CA GLN A 269 -11.11 -16.91 2.97
C GLN A 269 -11.81 -15.81 3.78
N ASP A 270 -11.32 -14.58 3.69
CA ASP A 270 -11.91 -13.42 4.37
C ASP A 270 -13.23 -12.97 3.73
N PHE A 271 -13.35 -13.16 2.43
CA PHE A 271 -14.52 -12.83 1.62
C PHE A 271 -14.95 -14.03 0.78
N PRO A 272 -15.70 -15.00 1.36
CA PRO A 272 -16.06 -16.25 0.65
C PRO A 272 -16.87 -16.05 -0.63
N SER A 273 -17.53 -14.90 -0.80
CA SER A 273 -18.26 -14.53 -2.03
C SER A 273 -17.42 -13.76 -3.03
N ALA A 274 -16.10 -13.67 -2.82
CA ALA A 274 -15.24 -12.88 -3.68
C ALA A 274 -15.14 -13.43 -5.10
N VAL A 275 -15.24 -12.54 -6.07
CA VAL A 275 -14.90 -12.84 -7.45
C VAL A 275 -13.41 -12.61 -7.66
N VAL A 276 -12.71 -13.57 -8.24
CA VAL A 276 -11.29 -13.44 -8.56
C VAL A 276 -11.12 -13.30 -10.06
N VAL A 277 -10.54 -12.18 -10.49
CA VAL A 277 -10.25 -11.89 -11.90
C VAL A 277 -8.75 -11.84 -12.11
N LYS A 278 -8.24 -12.56 -13.12
CA LYS A 278 -6.83 -12.55 -13.50
C LYS A 278 -6.61 -11.67 -14.72
N LEU A 279 -5.71 -10.69 -14.61
CA LEU A 279 -5.25 -9.90 -15.76
C LEU A 279 -3.90 -10.46 -16.20
N GLU A 280 -3.91 -11.21 -17.30
CA GLU A 280 -2.75 -11.97 -17.79
C GLU A 280 -2.16 -11.40 -19.09
N GLN A 281 -2.91 -10.58 -19.83
CA GLN A 281 -2.41 -9.90 -21.02
C GLN A 281 -1.51 -8.73 -20.64
N ASN A 282 -0.25 -8.82 -21.03
CA ASN A 282 0.76 -7.78 -20.78
C ASN A 282 0.91 -6.87 -22.01
N TYR A 283 0.84 -5.56 -21.77
CA TYR A 283 0.95 -4.52 -22.80
C TYR A 283 2.29 -3.79 -22.77
N ARG A 284 3.17 -4.12 -21.81
CA ARG A 284 4.42 -3.39 -21.55
C ARG A 284 5.64 -4.07 -22.15
N SER A 285 5.70 -5.39 -22.10
CA SER A 285 6.93 -6.16 -22.28
C SER A 285 6.87 -7.09 -23.48
N THR A 286 8.04 -7.29 -24.10
CA THR A 286 8.21 -8.25 -25.20
C THR A 286 8.11 -9.71 -24.71
N PRO A 287 7.88 -10.69 -25.60
CA PRO A 287 7.80 -12.11 -25.24
C PRO A 287 9.05 -12.63 -24.54
N TYR A 288 10.24 -12.16 -24.93
CA TYR A 288 11.52 -12.57 -24.31
C TYR A 288 11.60 -12.15 -22.84
N ILE A 289 11.19 -10.91 -22.53
CA ILE A 289 11.16 -10.42 -21.15
C ILE A 289 10.16 -11.22 -20.31
N LEU A 290 8.94 -11.46 -20.84
CA LEU A 290 7.92 -12.23 -20.13
C LEU A 290 8.34 -13.68 -19.90
N SER A 291 8.99 -14.30 -20.88
CA SER A 291 9.50 -15.67 -20.75
C SER A 291 10.54 -15.79 -19.65
N ALA A 292 11.51 -14.87 -19.61
CA ALA A 292 12.54 -14.86 -18.58
C ALA A 292 11.94 -14.61 -17.18
N ALA A 293 11.06 -13.61 -17.05
CA ALA A 293 10.37 -13.31 -15.80
C ALA A 293 9.52 -14.49 -15.32
N SER A 294 8.78 -15.15 -16.22
CA SER A 294 7.96 -16.32 -15.90
C SER A 294 8.79 -17.51 -15.42
N GLN A 295 9.97 -17.74 -16.00
CA GLN A 295 10.89 -18.78 -15.54
C GLN A 295 11.39 -18.52 -14.13
N ILE A 296 11.80 -17.30 -13.82
CA ILE A 296 12.27 -16.93 -12.47
C ILE A 296 11.15 -17.11 -11.45
N ILE A 297 9.98 -16.56 -11.70
CA ILE A 297 8.87 -16.58 -10.76
C ILE A 297 8.25 -17.97 -10.57
N SER A 298 8.45 -18.89 -11.51
CA SER A 298 7.96 -20.27 -11.38
C SER A 298 8.56 -21.04 -10.22
N HIS A 299 9.69 -20.58 -9.66
CA HIS A 299 10.32 -21.17 -8.48
C HIS A 299 9.58 -20.82 -7.18
N ASN A 300 8.73 -19.82 -7.17
CA ASN A 300 7.89 -19.46 -6.02
C ASN A 300 6.75 -20.47 -5.87
N LYS A 301 6.64 -21.12 -4.69
CA LYS A 301 5.66 -22.19 -4.45
C LYS A 301 4.31 -21.69 -3.92
N HIS A 302 4.30 -20.59 -3.17
CA HIS A 302 3.11 -20.04 -2.50
C HIS A 302 2.65 -18.79 -3.24
N ARG A 303 1.85 -18.98 -4.30
CA ARG A 303 1.37 -17.89 -5.15
C ARG A 303 0.05 -18.26 -5.86
N HIS A 304 -0.70 -17.24 -6.24
CA HIS A 304 -1.77 -17.41 -7.22
C HIS A 304 -1.16 -17.63 -8.59
N SER A 305 -1.43 -18.78 -9.22
CA SER A 305 -0.88 -19.05 -10.56
C SER A 305 -1.44 -18.08 -11.58
N LYS A 306 -0.55 -17.36 -12.28
CA LYS A 306 -0.82 -16.46 -13.41
C LYS A 306 0.13 -16.81 -14.55
N LYS A 307 -0.31 -16.70 -15.78
CA LYS A 307 0.52 -16.89 -16.98
C LYS A 307 0.45 -15.64 -17.83
N LEU A 308 1.44 -14.76 -17.69
CA LEU A 308 1.51 -13.54 -18.48
C LEU A 308 1.80 -13.87 -19.94
N TRP A 309 1.07 -13.23 -20.85
CA TRP A 309 1.24 -13.34 -22.29
C TRP A 309 1.12 -11.96 -22.95
N THR A 310 1.61 -11.80 -24.16
CA THR A 310 1.55 -10.57 -24.93
C THR A 310 1.25 -10.84 -26.40
N ASP A 311 0.57 -9.89 -27.03
CA ASP A 311 0.34 -9.90 -28.50
C ASP A 311 1.56 -9.40 -29.28
N GLN A 312 2.55 -8.83 -28.60
CA GLN A 312 3.80 -8.43 -29.24
C GLN A 312 4.51 -9.68 -29.80
N LYS A 313 4.83 -9.64 -31.08
CA LYS A 313 5.45 -10.80 -31.77
C LYS A 313 6.97 -10.79 -31.71
N ASP A 314 7.56 -9.60 -31.63
CA ASP A 314 9.00 -9.38 -31.70
C ASP A 314 9.53 -8.54 -30.56
N GLY A 315 10.86 -8.54 -30.39
CA GLY A 315 11.58 -7.73 -29.43
C GLY A 315 13.05 -8.07 -29.43
N GLU A 316 13.87 -7.23 -28.84
CA GLU A 316 15.29 -7.54 -28.65
C GLU A 316 15.46 -8.64 -27.60
N LYS A 317 16.42 -9.54 -27.84
CA LYS A 317 16.81 -10.56 -26.87
C LYS A 317 17.45 -9.91 -25.64
N ILE A 318 17.27 -10.53 -24.49
CA ILE A 318 17.91 -10.10 -23.25
C ILE A 318 19.43 -10.27 -23.39
N LYS A 319 20.18 -9.19 -23.07
CA LYS A 319 21.66 -9.20 -23.02
C LYS A 319 22.08 -9.35 -21.57
N ILE A 320 23.00 -10.28 -21.33
CA ILE A 320 23.63 -10.48 -20.02
C ILE A 320 25.06 -9.98 -20.13
N ILE A 321 25.43 -9.02 -19.28
CA ILE A 321 26.74 -8.39 -19.24
C ILE A 321 27.30 -8.56 -17.83
N SER A 322 28.49 -9.14 -17.71
CA SER A 322 29.20 -9.22 -16.44
C SER A 322 30.13 -8.01 -16.27
N CYS A 323 30.12 -7.42 -15.08
CA CYS A 323 30.97 -6.31 -14.69
C CYS A 323 31.78 -6.69 -13.47
N TRP A 324 32.99 -6.13 -13.34
CA TRP A 324 33.91 -6.39 -12.21
C TRP A 324 33.46 -5.68 -10.93
N ASN A 325 32.79 -4.53 -11.08
CA ASN A 325 32.29 -3.72 -9.96
C ASN A 325 31.18 -2.76 -10.42
N ASP A 326 30.56 -2.08 -9.45
CA ASP A 326 29.49 -1.12 -9.63
C ASP A 326 29.85 0.08 -10.53
N LYS A 327 31.09 0.54 -10.48
CA LYS A 327 31.58 1.66 -11.32
C LYS A 327 31.64 1.27 -12.79
N GLU A 328 32.10 0.05 -13.07
CA GLU A 328 32.13 -0.47 -14.45
C GLU A 328 30.72 -0.67 -14.98
N GLU A 329 29.80 -1.23 -14.15
CA GLU A 329 28.38 -1.35 -14.48
C GLU A 329 27.77 0.00 -14.84
N ALA A 330 27.95 1.02 -13.99
CA ALA A 330 27.45 2.37 -14.24
C ALA A 330 28.01 2.96 -15.54
N ARG A 331 29.31 2.77 -15.81
CA ARG A 331 29.94 3.24 -17.05
C ARG A 331 29.36 2.56 -18.30
N LEU A 332 29.19 1.26 -18.27
CA LEU A 332 28.62 0.50 -19.38
C LEU A 332 27.17 0.89 -19.67
N VAL A 333 26.34 0.97 -18.61
CA VAL A 333 24.94 1.42 -18.72
C VAL A 333 24.88 2.83 -19.32
N THR A 334 25.68 3.77 -18.80
CA THR A 334 25.72 5.15 -19.32
C THR A 334 26.14 5.20 -20.78
N THR A 335 27.14 4.37 -21.17
CA THR A 335 27.61 4.30 -22.56
C THR A 335 26.51 3.77 -23.51
N GLU A 336 25.78 2.75 -23.09
CA GLU A 336 24.65 2.22 -23.90
C GLU A 336 23.51 3.25 -24.03
N ILE A 337 23.15 3.93 -22.95
CA ILE A 337 22.15 5.02 -22.97
C ILE A 337 22.60 6.12 -23.97
N ALA A 338 23.86 6.56 -23.91
CA ALA A 338 24.39 7.57 -24.81
C ALA A 338 24.31 7.14 -26.30
N LYS A 339 24.58 5.85 -26.60
CA LYS A 339 24.41 5.31 -27.96
C LYS A 339 22.95 5.41 -28.46
N PHE A 340 21.97 5.09 -27.58
CA PHE A 340 20.55 5.20 -27.94
C PHE A 340 20.12 6.64 -28.20
N ILE A 341 20.55 7.58 -27.37
CA ILE A 341 20.26 9.02 -27.53
C ILE A 341 20.90 9.54 -28.84
N ASN A 342 22.18 9.28 -29.07
CA ASN A 342 22.89 9.77 -30.23
C ASN A 342 22.36 9.20 -31.55
N ASN A 343 21.76 8.00 -31.52
CA ASN A 343 21.14 7.38 -32.70
C ASN A 343 19.71 7.91 -32.97
N SER A 344 19.28 8.97 -32.30
CA SER A 344 17.95 9.62 -32.44
C SER A 344 16.76 8.67 -32.30
N LYS A 345 16.95 7.48 -31.73
CA LYS A 345 15.87 6.51 -31.53
C LYS A 345 15.02 6.79 -30.29
N TYR A 346 15.56 7.54 -29.33
CA TYR A 346 14.90 7.84 -28.06
C TYR A 346 15.26 9.23 -27.59
N THR A 347 14.30 9.90 -26.92
CA THR A 347 14.52 11.17 -26.21
C THR A 347 14.50 10.91 -24.72
N THR A 348 15.35 11.60 -23.96
CA THR A 348 15.25 11.66 -22.49
C THR A 348 14.18 12.69 -22.12
N ASN A 349 13.07 12.24 -21.64
CA ASN A 349 12.07 13.09 -20.96
C ASN A 349 12.25 12.99 -19.46
#